data_7c34f852be1bb134dd1e5e910036ad98
#
_entry.id   7c34f852be1bb134dd1e5e910036ad98
#
_cell.length_a   1.000
_cell.length_b   1.000
_cell.length_c   1.000
_cell.angle_alpha   90.00
_cell.angle_beta   90.00
_cell.angle_gamma   90.00
#
_symmetry.space_group_name_H-M   'P 1'
#
loop_
_entity.id
_entity.type
_entity.pdbx_description
1 polymer ?
#
loop_
_entity_poly.entity_id
_entity_poly.type
_entity_poly.pdbx_seq_one_letter_code
_entity_poly.pdbx_strand_id
1 'polypeptide(L)'
;MLFSSLFLLPLVALGTSVNALSTITQPLANYKWPTQFVRSGEANIQVLVQGAGPTVVILPSYGRDGGDDYNYFTDSLVDAGYLVLRPQPRGTFESTGPMTNVTLEELAADVAAVIDTLGGAQAIVIGHAFGTFLAKVSSVLYPEKIPAIVVAAPGGIELPTNIAGMPFITGNTSLPISDRLVALQTAFFAPDHDAHIWLDGWYPDVLAMEHAAVEAYGRLSSHWGGADTAQVLEVIPADDPFQPKSQWNVTTNLYPNRATLKVIADASHALFPEQGKAVVEAILPWLNLQSSKI
;
A
#
# COMPACT_ATOMS: atom_id res chain seq x y z
N MET A 1 13.19 -67.64 -40.68
CA MET A 1 14.10 -66.54 -40.97
C MET A 1 13.23 -65.28 -41.22
N LEU A 2 12.99 -64.44 -40.25
CA LEU A 2 12.24 -63.19 -40.38
C LEU A 2 13.04 -62.14 -39.66
N PHE A 3 13.61 -61.22 -40.44
CA PHE A 3 14.34 -60.05 -39.93
C PHE A 3 13.33 -58.98 -39.57
N SER A 4 13.28 -58.57 -38.28
CA SER A 4 12.58 -57.40 -37.83
C SER A 4 13.53 -56.21 -37.86
N SER A 5 13.22 -55.26 -38.72
CA SER A 5 13.90 -53.94 -38.75
C SER A 5 13.27 -53.00 -37.73
N LEU A 6 14.06 -52.60 -36.73
CA LEU A 6 13.71 -51.55 -35.79
C LEU A 6 13.95 -50.17 -36.46
N PHE A 7 12.90 -49.42 -36.67
CA PHE A 7 13.00 -48.00 -37.03
C PHE A 7 13.17 -47.15 -35.76
N LEU A 8 14.32 -46.54 -35.58
CA LEU A 8 14.55 -45.48 -34.64
C LEU A 8 14.02 -44.16 -35.23
N LEU A 9 13.00 -43.58 -34.60
CA LEU A 9 12.56 -42.22 -34.87
C LEU A 9 13.42 -41.25 -34.04
N PRO A 10 13.88 -40.12 -34.58
CA PRO A 10 14.60 -39.12 -33.80
C PRO A 10 13.64 -38.35 -32.92
N LEU A 11 14.01 -38.23 -31.65
CA LEU A 11 13.36 -37.39 -30.65
C LEU A 11 13.64 -35.93 -31.01
N VAL A 12 12.64 -35.21 -31.50
CA VAL A 12 12.71 -33.76 -31.70
C VAL A 12 12.48 -33.14 -30.33
N ALA A 13 13.52 -32.60 -29.75
CA ALA A 13 13.44 -31.77 -28.56
C ALA A 13 12.74 -30.44 -28.93
N LEU A 14 11.48 -30.30 -28.54
CA LEU A 14 10.79 -29.02 -28.54
C LEU A 14 11.40 -28.14 -27.42
N GLY A 15 12.32 -27.27 -27.81
CA GLY A 15 12.82 -26.20 -26.97
C GLY A 15 11.69 -25.21 -26.73
N THR A 16 11.10 -25.26 -25.55
CA THR A 16 10.25 -24.16 -25.05
C THR A 16 11.15 -22.98 -24.75
N SER A 17 11.22 -22.04 -25.68
CA SER A 17 11.74 -20.71 -25.39
C SER A 17 10.80 -20.04 -24.41
N VAL A 18 11.17 -20.00 -23.15
CA VAL A 18 10.58 -19.14 -22.16
C VAL A 18 10.94 -17.72 -22.60
N ASN A 19 10.00 -17.03 -23.23
CA ASN A 19 10.12 -15.59 -23.40
C ASN A 19 10.19 -14.99 -22.01
N ALA A 20 11.38 -14.52 -21.62
CA ALA A 20 11.54 -13.63 -20.50
C ALA A 20 10.68 -12.39 -20.81
N LEU A 21 9.56 -12.25 -20.11
CA LEU A 21 8.81 -11.01 -20.04
C LEU A 21 9.84 -9.94 -19.63
N SER A 22 10.09 -9.01 -20.53
CA SER A 22 10.88 -7.82 -20.22
C SER A 22 10.14 -7.11 -19.11
N THR A 23 10.65 -7.19 -17.89
CA THR A 23 10.33 -6.24 -16.83
C THR A 23 10.60 -4.87 -17.42
N ILE A 24 9.54 -4.12 -17.69
CA ILE A 24 9.64 -2.68 -17.96
C ILE A 24 10.07 -2.10 -16.61
N THR A 25 11.39 -2.02 -16.41
CA THR A 25 11.97 -1.19 -15.36
C THR A 25 11.60 0.24 -15.73
N GLN A 26 10.59 0.78 -15.05
CA GLN A 26 10.38 2.22 -15.02
C GLN A 26 11.72 2.86 -14.68
N PRO A 27 12.16 3.92 -15.38
CA PRO A 27 13.38 4.60 -15.02
C PRO A 27 13.25 4.99 -13.54
N LEU A 28 14.22 4.57 -12.73
CA LEU A 28 14.35 4.99 -11.35
C LEU A 28 14.18 6.50 -11.35
N ALA A 29 13.06 6.99 -10.83
CA ALA A 29 12.94 8.39 -10.48
C ALA A 29 14.22 8.69 -9.69
N ASN A 30 14.91 9.80 -9.99
CA ASN A 30 16.10 10.19 -9.24
C ASN A 30 15.64 10.49 -7.81
N TYR A 31 15.50 9.42 -7.00
CA TYR A 31 15.12 9.59 -5.62
C TYR A 31 16.19 10.41 -4.94
N LYS A 32 15.81 11.60 -4.57
CA LYS A 32 16.61 12.57 -3.82
C LYS A 32 17.05 12.01 -2.45
N TRP A 33 16.56 10.83 -2.08
CA TRP A 33 16.60 10.30 -0.73
C TRP A 33 17.48 9.06 -0.62
N PRO A 34 18.23 8.90 0.49
CA PRO A 34 18.95 7.68 0.78
C PRO A 34 18.02 6.47 0.79
N THR A 35 18.45 5.40 0.17
CA THR A 35 17.75 4.10 0.21
C THR A 35 18.53 3.13 1.10
N GLN A 36 17.79 2.30 1.83
CA GLN A 36 18.33 1.18 2.59
C GLN A 36 17.60 -0.09 2.16
N PHE A 37 18.23 -1.24 2.39
CA PHE A 37 17.62 -2.54 2.14
C PHE A 37 17.44 -3.30 3.44
N VAL A 38 16.25 -3.83 3.64
CA VAL A 38 15.89 -4.61 4.83
C VAL A 38 15.50 -6.02 4.41
N ARG A 39 16.13 -7.01 5.02
CA ARG A 39 15.81 -8.42 4.81
C ARG A 39 14.63 -8.84 5.69
N SER A 40 13.64 -9.48 5.08
CA SER A 40 12.48 -10.07 5.75
C SER A 40 12.22 -11.45 5.16
N GLY A 41 12.67 -12.51 5.83
CA GLY A 41 12.61 -13.86 5.29
C GLY A 41 13.30 -13.97 3.93
N GLU A 42 12.52 -14.31 2.89
CA GLU A 42 13.00 -14.38 1.50
C GLU A 42 12.93 -13.03 0.77
N ALA A 43 12.24 -12.04 1.35
CA ALA A 43 12.13 -10.71 0.77
C ALA A 43 13.34 -9.83 1.10
N ASN A 44 13.65 -8.91 0.19
CA ASN A 44 14.60 -7.83 0.36
C ASN A 44 13.91 -6.52 0.02
N ILE A 45 13.55 -5.76 1.03
CA ILE A 45 12.69 -4.57 0.92
C ILE A 45 13.55 -3.34 0.79
N GLN A 46 13.42 -2.62 -0.30
CA GLN A 46 13.98 -1.28 -0.46
C GLN A 46 13.16 -0.29 0.37
N VAL A 47 13.82 0.56 1.14
CA VAL A 47 13.20 1.56 1.99
C VAL A 47 13.77 2.92 1.67
N LEU A 48 12.92 3.90 1.36
CA LEU A 48 13.31 5.30 1.29
C LEU A 48 13.36 5.84 2.72
N VAL A 49 14.47 6.46 3.10
CA VAL A 49 14.75 6.89 4.48
C VAL A 49 14.97 8.40 4.52
N GLN A 50 14.19 9.13 5.29
CA GLN A 50 14.30 10.59 5.38
C GLN A 50 14.12 11.09 6.81
N GLY A 51 14.88 12.13 7.15
CA GLY A 51 14.77 12.80 8.46
C GLY A 51 15.41 12.05 9.61
N ALA A 52 15.04 12.45 10.81
CA ALA A 52 15.47 11.86 12.08
C ALA A 52 14.45 12.19 13.17
N GLY A 53 14.33 11.37 14.21
CA GLY A 53 13.40 11.56 15.31
C GLY A 53 12.46 10.39 15.51
N PRO A 54 11.26 10.59 16.07
CA PRO A 54 10.25 9.54 16.17
C PRO A 54 9.92 8.96 14.80
N THR A 55 9.76 7.63 14.74
CA THR A 55 9.62 6.93 13.45
C THR A 55 8.19 6.90 12.98
N VAL A 56 8.00 7.25 11.70
CA VAL A 56 6.77 7.07 10.93
C VAL A 56 7.05 6.16 9.74
N VAL A 57 6.23 5.13 9.54
CA VAL A 57 6.25 4.27 8.35
C VAL A 57 5.05 4.60 7.48
N ILE A 58 5.25 4.80 6.17
CA ILE A 58 4.17 5.07 5.20
C ILE A 58 4.02 3.86 4.28
N LEU A 59 2.82 3.30 4.22
CA LEU A 59 2.45 2.15 3.40
C LEU A 59 1.52 2.60 2.26
N PRO A 60 1.85 2.28 0.99
CA PRO A 60 1.15 2.82 -0.17
C PRO A 60 -0.20 2.14 -0.47
N SER A 61 -0.88 2.68 -1.48
CA SER A 61 -2.12 2.15 -2.06
C SER A 61 -1.86 0.90 -2.90
N TYR A 62 -2.92 0.17 -3.26
CA TYR A 62 -2.88 -1.04 -4.10
C TYR A 62 -2.06 -0.85 -5.37
N GLY A 63 -1.11 -1.75 -5.60
CA GLY A 63 -0.32 -1.81 -6.82
C GLY A 63 0.45 -0.54 -7.14
N ARG A 64 0.73 0.29 -6.12
CA ARG A 64 1.51 1.51 -6.23
C ARG A 64 2.73 1.45 -5.34
N ASP A 65 3.69 2.33 -5.59
CA ASP A 65 4.90 2.46 -4.78
C ASP A 65 4.76 3.55 -3.70
N GLY A 66 5.73 3.58 -2.79
CA GLY A 66 5.83 4.59 -1.73
C GLY A 66 6.57 5.85 -2.17
N GLY A 67 6.57 6.19 -3.46
CA GLY A 67 7.34 7.30 -4.06
C GLY A 67 6.62 8.63 -4.09
N ASP A 68 6.39 9.13 -5.31
CA ASP A 68 6.04 10.53 -5.57
C ASP A 68 4.73 11.00 -4.92
N ASP A 69 3.73 10.13 -4.79
CA ASP A 69 2.45 10.46 -4.16
C ASP A 69 2.62 10.97 -2.72
N TYR A 70 3.71 10.57 -2.04
CA TYR A 70 3.93 10.86 -0.62
C TYR A 70 5.03 11.90 -0.37
N ASN A 71 5.67 12.46 -1.41
CA ASN A 71 6.82 13.37 -1.22
C ASN A 71 6.46 14.60 -0.40
N TYR A 72 5.39 15.32 -0.76
CA TYR A 72 4.96 16.50 -0.02
C TYR A 72 4.67 16.21 1.47
N PHE A 73 3.96 15.12 1.72
CA PHE A 73 3.63 14.69 3.08
C PHE A 73 4.89 14.29 3.85
N THR A 74 5.79 13.54 3.22
CA THR A 74 7.07 13.13 3.82
C THR A 74 7.93 14.34 4.17
N ASP A 75 8.12 15.28 3.24
CA ASP A 75 8.91 16.49 3.48
C ASP A 75 8.34 17.28 4.68
N SER A 76 7.01 17.39 4.78
CA SER A 76 6.34 18.05 5.90
C SER A 76 6.58 17.35 7.25
N LEU A 77 6.63 16.00 7.27
CA LEU A 77 6.95 15.24 8.48
C LEU A 77 8.43 15.38 8.86
N VAL A 78 9.33 15.38 7.88
CA VAL A 78 10.78 15.60 8.11
C VAL A 78 11.02 16.98 8.69
N ASP A 79 10.38 18.01 8.14
CA ASP A 79 10.46 19.38 8.67
C ASP A 79 9.89 19.49 10.10
N ALA A 80 8.94 18.62 10.45
CA ALA A 80 8.41 18.50 11.81
C ALA A 80 9.27 17.62 12.74
N GLY A 81 10.41 17.08 12.28
CA GLY A 81 11.37 16.34 13.08
C GLY A 81 11.07 14.85 13.23
N TYR A 82 10.45 14.23 12.24
CA TYR A 82 10.23 12.78 12.17
C TYR A 82 11.28 12.06 11.32
N LEU A 83 11.58 10.82 11.70
CA LEU A 83 12.18 9.83 10.80
C LEU A 83 11.06 9.19 9.99
N VAL A 84 11.11 9.32 8.67
CA VAL A 84 10.11 8.75 7.76
C VAL A 84 10.72 7.60 6.97
N LEU A 85 10.09 6.43 7.08
CA LEU A 85 10.43 5.21 6.36
C LEU A 85 9.31 4.90 5.36
N ARG A 86 9.69 4.75 4.09
CA ARG A 86 8.75 4.37 3.02
C ARG A 86 9.20 3.04 2.40
N PRO A 87 8.82 1.89 3.00
CA PRO A 87 9.12 0.59 2.40
C PRO A 87 8.41 0.47 1.05
N GLN A 88 9.14 0.00 0.07
CA GLN A 88 8.62 -0.26 -1.26
C GLN A 88 8.01 -1.66 -1.27
N PRO A 89 6.76 -1.86 -1.72
CA PRO A 89 6.16 -3.18 -1.82
C PRO A 89 7.03 -4.15 -2.61
N ARG A 90 6.99 -5.45 -2.29
CA ARG A 90 7.65 -6.50 -3.09
C ARG A 90 7.23 -6.36 -4.55
N GLY A 91 8.19 -6.38 -5.47
CA GLY A 91 7.95 -6.21 -6.91
C GLY A 91 7.89 -4.76 -7.40
N THR A 92 8.07 -3.77 -6.50
CA THR A 92 8.27 -2.38 -6.90
C THR A 92 9.74 -1.99 -6.76
N PHE A 93 10.23 -1.12 -7.64
CA PHE A 93 11.63 -0.68 -7.69
C PHE A 93 12.62 -1.84 -7.54
N GLU A 94 13.46 -1.82 -6.49
CA GLU A 94 14.46 -2.86 -6.22
C GLU A 94 14.03 -3.83 -5.10
N SER A 95 12.79 -3.70 -4.62
CA SER A 95 12.23 -4.66 -3.66
C SER A 95 11.95 -6.00 -4.34
N THR A 96 12.43 -7.07 -3.75
CA THR A 96 12.25 -8.45 -4.23
C THR A 96 11.64 -9.34 -3.17
N GLY A 97 11.10 -10.48 -3.59
CA GLY A 97 10.55 -11.50 -2.72
C GLY A 97 9.48 -12.35 -3.41
N PRO A 98 8.90 -13.33 -2.72
CA PRO A 98 7.76 -14.06 -3.24
C PRO A 98 6.59 -13.13 -3.59
N MET A 99 5.93 -13.40 -4.73
CA MET A 99 4.80 -12.64 -5.27
C MET A 99 3.53 -13.48 -5.38
N THR A 100 3.60 -14.77 -5.08
CA THR A 100 2.47 -15.71 -5.14
C THR A 100 2.29 -16.40 -3.79
N ASN A 101 1.04 -16.67 -3.42
CA ASN A 101 0.67 -17.25 -2.12
C ASN A 101 1.18 -16.42 -0.92
N VAL A 102 1.35 -15.13 -1.11
CA VAL A 102 1.77 -14.20 -0.05
C VAL A 102 0.57 -13.86 0.82
N THR A 103 0.77 -13.82 2.13
CA THR A 103 -0.28 -13.47 3.09
C THR A 103 -0.10 -12.05 3.65
N LEU A 104 -1.15 -11.49 4.23
CA LEU A 104 -1.03 -10.19 4.91
C LEU A 104 -0.10 -10.26 6.12
N GLU A 105 -0.01 -11.41 6.78
CA GLU A 105 0.91 -11.66 7.90
C GLU A 105 2.38 -11.61 7.45
N GLU A 106 2.68 -12.16 6.27
CA GLU A 106 4.03 -12.07 5.70
C GLU A 106 4.39 -10.63 5.30
N LEU A 107 3.44 -9.89 4.73
CA LEU A 107 3.64 -8.47 4.44
C LEU A 107 3.75 -7.63 5.72
N ALA A 108 3.01 -7.98 6.77
CA ALA A 108 3.15 -7.37 8.09
C ALA A 108 4.52 -7.65 8.73
N ALA A 109 5.07 -8.84 8.49
CA ALA A 109 6.44 -9.17 8.92
C ALA A 109 7.49 -8.31 8.20
N ASP A 110 7.27 -7.95 6.93
CA ASP A 110 8.14 -7.00 6.21
C ASP A 110 8.13 -5.62 6.89
N VAL A 111 6.96 -5.13 7.29
CA VAL A 111 6.81 -3.87 8.03
C VAL A 111 7.54 -3.94 9.38
N ALA A 112 7.36 -5.02 10.13
CA ALA A 112 8.03 -5.23 11.41
C ALA A 112 9.55 -5.27 11.27
N ALA A 113 10.08 -5.95 10.23
CA ALA A 113 11.51 -6.01 9.95
C ALA A 113 12.09 -4.63 9.60
N VAL A 114 11.34 -3.79 8.87
CA VAL A 114 11.73 -2.41 8.58
C VAL A 114 11.81 -1.58 9.87
N ILE A 115 10.84 -1.71 10.76
CA ILE A 115 10.83 -1.02 12.05
C ILE A 115 12.04 -1.48 12.90
N ASP A 116 12.27 -2.79 13.00
CA ASP A 116 13.39 -3.34 13.77
C ASP A 116 14.75 -2.88 13.27
N THR A 117 14.91 -2.78 11.95
CA THR A 117 16.20 -2.48 11.34
C THR A 117 16.49 -0.97 11.29
N LEU A 118 15.49 -0.15 11.01
CA LEU A 118 15.67 1.26 10.69
C LEU A 118 14.89 2.20 11.62
N GLY A 119 13.81 1.72 12.22
CA GLY A 119 12.84 2.55 12.94
C GLY A 119 13.05 2.63 14.45
N GLY A 120 14.01 1.90 15.00
CA GLY A 120 14.20 1.81 16.45
C GLY A 120 13.21 0.81 17.10
N ALA A 121 12.71 1.13 18.30
CA ALA A 121 11.85 0.21 19.05
C ALA A 121 10.38 0.23 18.59
N GLN A 122 9.87 1.40 18.20
CA GLN A 122 8.47 1.64 17.87
C GLN A 122 8.33 2.61 16.71
N ALA A 123 7.21 2.50 15.99
CA ALA A 123 6.85 3.40 14.92
C ALA A 123 5.33 3.65 14.89
N ILE A 124 4.92 4.81 14.40
CA ILE A 124 3.55 5.06 13.97
C ILE A 124 3.45 4.64 12.50
N VAL A 125 2.48 3.80 12.17
CA VAL A 125 2.30 3.31 10.79
C VAL A 125 1.13 4.03 10.15
N ILE A 126 1.37 4.65 8.99
CA ILE A 126 0.37 5.32 8.16
C ILE A 126 0.12 4.46 6.95
N GLY A 127 -1.09 3.93 6.82
CA GLY A 127 -1.51 3.19 5.64
C GLY A 127 -2.44 4.02 4.76
N HIS A 128 -2.25 3.96 3.45
CA HIS A 128 -3.13 4.54 2.45
C HIS A 128 -3.83 3.42 1.67
N ALA A 129 -5.14 3.44 1.57
CA ALA A 129 -5.93 2.46 0.83
C ALA A 129 -5.57 1.01 1.21
N PHE A 130 -4.87 0.25 0.35
CA PHE A 130 -4.35 -1.08 0.71
C PHE A 130 -3.48 -1.03 1.97
N GLY A 131 -2.61 -0.04 2.07
CA GLY A 131 -1.75 0.12 3.25
C GLY A 131 -2.53 0.18 4.56
N THR A 132 -3.83 0.51 4.54
CA THR A 132 -4.67 0.50 5.75
C THR A 132 -4.92 -0.91 6.28
N PHE A 133 -5.10 -1.90 5.39
CA PHE A 133 -5.21 -3.30 5.79
C PHE A 133 -3.92 -3.76 6.43
N LEU A 134 -2.82 -3.45 5.79
CA LEU A 134 -1.49 -3.83 6.24
C LEU A 134 -1.13 -3.15 7.58
N ALA A 135 -1.43 -1.86 7.76
CA ALA A 135 -1.24 -1.15 9.02
C ALA A 135 -2.05 -1.78 10.16
N LYS A 136 -3.32 -2.13 9.90
CA LYS A 136 -4.19 -2.79 10.89
C LYS A 136 -3.64 -4.16 11.29
N VAL A 137 -3.33 -5.03 10.31
CA VAL A 137 -2.79 -6.37 10.59
C VAL A 137 -1.45 -6.29 11.31
N SER A 138 -0.55 -5.42 10.85
CA SER A 138 0.76 -5.21 11.50
C SER A 138 0.63 -4.77 12.95
N SER A 139 -0.30 -3.86 13.26
CA SER A 139 -0.50 -3.37 14.64
C SER A 139 -1.08 -4.42 15.57
N VAL A 140 -1.83 -5.39 15.06
CA VAL A 140 -2.35 -6.52 15.86
C VAL A 140 -1.26 -7.57 16.10
N LEU A 141 -0.47 -7.88 15.06
CA LEU A 141 0.59 -8.88 15.17
C LEU A 141 1.83 -8.40 15.95
N TYR A 142 2.08 -7.08 15.90
CA TYR A 142 3.27 -6.45 16.52
C TYR A 142 2.87 -5.23 17.38
N PRO A 143 2.00 -5.41 18.39
CA PRO A 143 1.47 -4.29 19.18
C PRO A 143 2.55 -3.55 19.98
N GLU A 144 3.64 -4.21 20.34
CA GLU A 144 4.78 -3.59 21.02
C GLU A 144 5.59 -2.66 20.12
N LYS A 145 5.53 -2.88 18.78
CA LYS A 145 6.23 -2.07 17.78
C LYS A 145 5.36 -0.95 17.19
N ILE A 146 4.04 -1.18 17.14
CA ILE A 146 3.10 -0.31 16.42
C ILE A 146 1.97 0.13 17.38
N PRO A 147 2.25 1.07 18.29
CA PRO A 147 1.28 1.53 19.28
C PRO A 147 0.19 2.45 18.68
N ALA A 148 0.40 2.94 17.48
CA ALA A 148 -0.53 3.88 16.82
C ALA A 148 -0.50 3.72 15.31
N ILE A 149 -1.68 3.84 14.67
CA ILE A 149 -1.83 3.78 13.21
C ILE A 149 -2.68 4.93 12.68
N VAL A 150 -2.38 5.37 11.47
CA VAL A 150 -3.27 6.21 10.66
C VAL A 150 -3.79 5.37 9.51
N VAL A 151 -5.10 5.35 9.33
CA VAL A 151 -5.77 4.70 8.20
C VAL A 151 -6.36 5.78 7.31
N ALA A 152 -5.70 6.03 6.18
CA ALA A 152 -6.02 7.11 5.24
C ALA A 152 -6.72 6.55 3.99
N ALA A 153 -7.85 7.11 3.62
CA ALA A 153 -8.70 6.63 2.53
C ALA A 153 -8.96 5.11 2.62
N PRO A 154 -9.44 4.59 3.77
CA PRO A 154 -9.71 3.16 3.89
C PRO A 154 -10.89 2.76 3.00
N GLY A 155 -10.87 1.54 2.50
CA GLY A 155 -12.07 0.96 1.89
C GLY A 155 -13.12 0.62 2.96
N GLY A 156 -14.39 0.80 2.64
CA GLY A 156 -15.51 0.37 3.49
C GLY A 156 -15.59 -1.16 3.61
N ILE A 157 -16.36 -1.62 4.60
CA ILE A 157 -16.64 -3.05 4.79
C ILE A 157 -17.42 -3.59 3.57
N GLU A 158 -18.34 -2.80 3.05
CA GLU A 158 -19.12 -3.11 1.87
C GLU A 158 -18.76 -2.13 0.76
N LEU A 159 -18.10 -2.62 -0.29
CA LEU A 159 -17.77 -1.81 -1.46
C LEU A 159 -18.92 -1.83 -2.47
N PRO A 160 -19.28 -0.69 -3.06
CA PRO A 160 -20.19 -0.68 -4.21
C PRO A 160 -19.61 -1.54 -5.35
N THR A 161 -20.45 -2.38 -5.94
CA THR A 161 -20.02 -3.37 -6.95
C THR A 161 -19.39 -2.74 -8.20
N ASN A 162 -19.82 -1.53 -8.56
CA ASN A 162 -19.26 -0.74 -9.66
C ASN A 162 -17.92 -0.09 -9.33
N ILE A 163 -17.50 -0.08 -8.07
CA ILE A 163 -16.24 0.53 -7.59
C ILE A 163 -15.18 -0.54 -7.31
N ALA A 164 -15.58 -1.68 -6.77
CA ALA A 164 -14.65 -2.73 -6.32
C ALA A 164 -13.63 -3.19 -7.38
N GLY A 165 -14.02 -3.19 -8.67
CA GLY A 165 -13.13 -3.58 -9.77
C GLY A 165 -12.24 -2.46 -10.36
N MET A 166 -12.43 -1.22 -9.93
CA MET A 166 -11.72 -0.07 -10.53
C MET A 166 -10.19 -0.14 -10.43
N PRO A 167 -9.58 -0.62 -9.34
CA PRO A 167 -8.12 -0.77 -9.29
C PRO A 167 -7.56 -1.63 -10.43
N PHE A 168 -8.26 -2.69 -10.82
CA PHE A 168 -7.84 -3.57 -11.91
C PHE A 168 -8.02 -2.96 -13.30
N ILE A 169 -8.99 -2.05 -13.47
CA ILE A 169 -9.15 -1.31 -14.72
C ILE A 169 -8.04 -0.26 -14.82
N THR A 170 -7.80 0.51 -13.78
CA THR A 170 -6.77 1.56 -13.78
C THR A 170 -5.36 1.00 -13.91
N GLY A 171 -5.06 -0.12 -13.22
CA GLY A 171 -3.76 -0.79 -13.26
C GLY A 171 -3.49 -1.57 -14.54
N ASN A 172 -4.50 -1.84 -15.38
CA ASN A 172 -4.34 -2.61 -16.62
C ASN A 172 -3.82 -1.75 -17.77
N THR A 173 -2.52 -1.72 -17.97
CA THR A 173 -1.86 -0.93 -19.02
C THR A 173 -2.18 -1.41 -20.45
N SER A 174 -2.83 -2.57 -20.63
CA SER A 174 -3.30 -3.04 -21.94
C SER A 174 -4.61 -2.40 -22.39
N LEU A 175 -5.35 -1.76 -21.46
CA LEU A 175 -6.56 -1.03 -21.78
C LEU A 175 -6.26 0.35 -22.37
N PRO A 176 -7.17 0.90 -23.19
CA PRO A 176 -7.05 2.27 -23.68
C PRO A 176 -6.89 3.28 -22.53
N ILE A 177 -6.06 4.30 -22.75
CA ILE A 177 -5.86 5.39 -21.78
C ILE A 177 -7.19 6.04 -21.39
N SER A 178 -8.10 6.22 -22.37
CA SER A 178 -9.44 6.78 -22.12
C SER A 178 -10.22 5.99 -21.07
N ASP A 179 -10.19 4.66 -21.14
CA ASP A 179 -10.97 3.81 -20.24
C ASP A 179 -10.36 3.82 -18.84
N ARG A 180 -9.03 3.79 -18.74
CA ARG A 180 -8.30 3.91 -17.49
C ARG A 180 -8.52 5.27 -16.84
N LEU A 181 -8.53 6.35 -17.63
CA LEU A 181 -8.77 7.69 -17.13
C LEU A 181 -10.19 7.86 -16.60
N VAL A 182 -11.19 7.31 -17.29
CA VAL A 182 -12.58 7.28 -16.80
C VAL A 182 -12.66 6.55 -15.46
N ALA A 183 -11.99 5.40 -15.32
CA ALA A 183 -11.97 4.65 -14.07
C ALA A 183 -11.27 5.43 -12.94
N LEU A 184 -10.13 6.08 -13.24
CA LEU A 184 -9.42 6.95 -12.30
C LEU A 184 -10.31 8.09 -11.81
N GLN A 185 -10.93 8.84 -12.72
CA GLN A 185 -11.79 9.96 -12.36
C GLN A 185 -13.05 9.50 -11.60
N THR A 186 -13.56 8.31 -11.91
CA THR A 186 -14.78 7.79 -11.25
C THR A 186 -14.53 7.33 -9.82
N ALA A 187 -13.35 6.75 -9.55
CA ALA A 187 -13.13 6.03 -8.31
C ALA A 187 -12.01 6.60 -7.43
N PHE A 188 -11.08 7.35 -8.00
CA PHE A 188 -9.87 7.73 -7.25
C PHE A 188 -9.70 9.24 -7.06
N PHE A 189 -10.31 10.05 -7.92
CA PHE A 189 -10.15 11.50 -7.88
C PHE A 189 -11.49 12.20 -7.65
N ALA A 190 -11.47 13.23 -6.82
CA ALA A 190 -12.60 14.12 -6.63
C ALA A 190 -12.90 14.90 -7.92
N PRO A 191 -14.12 15.42 -8.10
CA PRO A 191 -14.42 16.29 -9.22
C PRO A 191 -13.41 17.44 -9.32
N ASP A 192 -13.05 17.82 -10.56
CA ASP A 192 -12.13 18.91 -10.88
C ASP A 192 -10.64 18.66 -10.52
N HIS A 193 -10.28 17.49 -9.97
CA HIS A 193 -8.89 17.07 -9.77
C HIS A 193 -8.36 16.32 -10.99
N ASP A 194 -7.05 16.47 -11.27
CA ASP A 194 -6.40 15.89 -12.45
C ASP A 194 -6.04 14.42 -12.24
N ALA A 195 -6.87 13.52 -12.76
CA ALA A 195 -6.63 12.07 -12.66
C ALA A 195 -5.46 11.55 -13.54
N HIS A 196 -4.91 12.39 -14.45
CA HIS A 196 -3.79 11.97 -15.30
C HIS A 196 -2.53 11.65 -14.48
N ILE A 197 -2.37 12.24 -13.30
CA ILE A 197 -1.22 11.99 -12.43
C ILE A 197 -1.11 10.52 -11.97
N TRP A 198 -2.21 9.76 -12.04
CA TRP A 198 -2.21 8.32 -11.73
C TRP A 198 -2.34 7.41 -12.95
N LEU A 199 -2.20 7.92 -14.18
CA LEU A 199 -2.14 7.05 -15.37
C LEU A 199 -0.91 6.13 -15.35
N ASP A 200 0.19 6.59 -14.76
CA ASP A 200 1.42 5.83 -14.58
C ASP A 200 1.62 5.42 -13.11
N GLY A 201 2.68 4.65 -12.84
CA GLY A 201 3.03 4.21 -11.49
C GLY A 201 2.18 3.04 -10.98
N TRP A 202 1.58 2.25 -11.85
CA TRP A 202 0.89 1.02 -11.52
C TRP A 202 1.77 -0.20 -11.76
N TYR A 203 1.72 -1.14 -10.80
CA TYR A 203 2.42 -2.41 -10.80
C TYR A 203 1.38 -3.54 -10.77
N PRO A 204 0.92 -4.06 -11.93
CA PRO A 204 -0.19 -5.02 -12.00
C PRO A 204 0.04 -6.31 -11.20
N ASP A 205 1.29 -6.82 -11.19
CA ASP A 205 1.62 -8.04 -10.43
C ASP A 205 1.57 -7.78 -8.92
N VAL A 206 1.97 -6.59 -8.47
CA VAL A 206 1.87 -6.16 -7.06
C VAL A 206 0.40 -6.02 -6.66
N LEU A 207 -0.40 -5.35 -7.50
CA LEU A 207 -1.85 -5.24 -7.30
C LEU A 207 -2.51 -6.62 -7.15
N ALA A 208 -2.14 -7.57 -8.00
CA ALA A 208 -2.70 -8.93 -7.94
C ALA A 208 -2.27 -9.66 -6.65
N MET A 209 -1.01 -9.56 -6.25
CA MET A 209 -0.48 -10.14 -5.01
C MET A 209 -1.19 -9.57 -3.79
N GLU A 210 -1.26 -8.26 -3.68
CA GLU A 210 -1.88 -7.55 -2.55
C GLU A 210 -3.38 -7.86 -2.44
N HIS A 211 -4.08 -7.89 -3.57
CA HIS A 211 -5.50 -8.25 -3.60
C HIS A 211 -5.72 -9.70 -3.15
N ALA A 212 -4.90 -10.64 -3.65
CA ALA A 212 -4.99 -12.04 -3.24
C ALA A 212 -4.72 -12.22 -1.74
N ALA A 213 -3.77 -11.47 -1.16
CA ALA A 213 -3.48 -11.50 0.26
C ALA A 213 -4.67 -11.00 1.11
N VAL A 214 -5.33 -9.92 0.67
CA VAL A 214 -6.54 -9.39 1.35
C VAL A 214 -7.72 -10.36 1.25
N GLU A 215 -7.97 -10.93 0.07
CA GLU A 215 -9.07 -11.88 -0.12
C GLU A 215 -8.88 -13.17 0.71
N ALA A 216 -7.63 -13.68 0.77
CA ALA A 216 -7.29 -14.85 1.58
C ALA A 216 -7.44 -14.59 3.09
N TYR A 217 -7.11 -13.38 3.54
CA TYR A 217 -7.23 -12.98 4.95
C TYR A 217 -8.70 -12.84 5.39
N GLY A 218 -9.57 -12.44 4.48
CA GLY A 218 -11.00 -12.25 4.69
C GLY A 218 -11.34 -10.90 5.31
N ARG A 219 -12.21 -10.15 4.64
CA ARG A 219 -12.63 -8.80 5.04
C ARG A 219 -13.31 -8.71 6.41
N LEU A 220 -13.85 -9.82 6.89
CA LEU A 220 -14.56 -9.92 8.19
C LEU A 220 -13.71 -10.56 9.27
N SER A 221 -12.38 -10.66 9.08
CA SER A 221 -11.51 -11.14 10.14
C SER A 221 -11.59 -10.24 11.38
N SER A 222 -11.28 -10.78 12.56
CA SER A 222 -11.25 -10.02 13.82
C SER A 222 -10.29 -8.81 13.77
N HIS A 223 -9.31 -8.85 12.88
CA HIS A 223 -8.31 -7.79 12.69
C HIS A 223 -8.77 -6.68 11.75
N TRP A 224 -9.86 -6.88 11.01
CA TRP A 224 -10.35 -5.89 10.04
C TRP A 224 -10.75 -4.56 10.71
N GLY A 225 -11.39 -4.63 11.87
CA GLY A 225 -11.82 -3.46 12.61
C GLY A 225 -10.68 -2.59 13.16
N GLY A 226 -9.45 -3.10 13.12
CA GLY A 226 -8.26 -2.38 13.57
C GLY A 226 -7.72 -2.86 14.91
N ALA A 227 -6.50 -2.61 15.13
CA ALA A 227 -5.59 -2.78 16.22
C ALA A 227 -6.24 -2.93 17.61
N ASP A 228 -6.13 -4.07 18.22
CA ASP A 228 -6.70 -4.35 19.56
C ASP A 228 -6.22 -3.38 20.64
N THR A 229 -5.02 -2.81 20.50
CA THR A 229 -4.42 -1.89 21.48
C THR A 229 -3.98 -0.55 20.91
N ALA A 230 -3.67 -0.46 19.60
CA ALA A 230 -3.15 0.75 18.99
C ALA A 230 -4.19 1.89 18.95
N GLN A 231 -3.69 3.12 19.08
CA GLN A 231 -4.49 4.31 18.78
C GLN A 231 -4.72 4.40 17.27
N VAL A 232 -5.90 4.82 16.86
CA VAL A 232 -6.28 4.90 15.45
C VAL A 232 -6.70 6.31 15.07
N LEU A 233 -6.08 6.89 14.05
CA LEU A 233 -6.62 8.04 13.34
C LEU A 233 -7.14 7.57 11.99
N GLU A 234 -8.44 7.71 11.77
CA GLU A 234 -9.08 7.46 10.49
C GLU A 234 -9.23 8.78 9.73
N VAL A 235 -8.69 8.83 8.50
CA VAL A 235 -8.74 10.01 7.64
C VAL A 235 -9.52 9.65 6.39
N ILE A 236 -10.72 10.20 6.26
CA ILE A 236 -11.66 9.88 5.20
C ILE A 236 -11.74 11.06 4.22
N PRO A 237 -11.45 10.84 2.93
CA PRO A 237 -11.76 11.80 1.88
C PRO A 237 -13.28 11.88 1.68
N ALA A 238 -13.82 13.08 1.58
CA ALA A 238 -15.27 13.29 1.57
C ALA A 238 -15.98 12.76 0.31
N ASP A 239 -15.25 12.67 -0.79
CA ASP A 239 -15.74 12.26 -2.11
C ASP A 239 -15.24 10.85 -2.52
N ASP A 240 -14.71 10.09 -1.57
CA ASP A 240 -14.20 8.74 -1.81
C ASP A 240 -15.34 7.70 -1.94
N PRO A 241 -15.56 7.14 -3.15
CA PRO A 241 -16.60 6.15 -3.35
C PRO A 241 -16.28 4.78 -2.73
N PHE A 242 -15.01 4.51 -2.37
CA PHE A 242 -14.63 3.29 -1.63
C PHE A 242 -15.08 3.33 -0.17
N GLN A 243 -15.34 4.52 0.40
CA GLN A 243 -15.78 4.71 1.78
C GLN A 243 -17.08 5.54 1.85
N PRO A 244 -18.25 4.95 1.56
CA PRO A 244 -19.53 5.64 1.62
C PRO A 244 -19.80 6.28 2.98
N LYS A 245 -20.48 7.43 3.01
CA LYS A 245 -20.79 8.21 4.24
C LYS A 245 -21.48 7.39 5.33
N SER A 246 -22.28 6.39 4.95
CA SER A 246 -22.93 5.48 5.88
C SER A 246 -21.97 4.63 6.70
N GLN A 247 -20.72 4.50 6.27
CA GLN A 247 -19.69 3.68 6.91
C GLN A 247 -18.61 4.49 7.63
N TRP A 248 -18.65 5.84 7.61
CA TRP A 248 -17.59 6.68 8.17
C TRP A 248 -17.35 6.49 9.66
N ASN A 249 -18.40 6.15 10.43
CA ASN A 249 -18.29 6.02 11.89
C ASN A 249 -18.08 4.57 12.35
N VAL A 250 -17.82 3.63 11.45
CA VAL A 250 -17.68 2.21 11.82
C VAL A 250 -16.53 2.02 12.81
N THR A 251 -15.34 2.54 12.51
CA THR A 251 -14.16 2.40 13.36
C THR A 251 -14.34 3.12 14.70
N THR A 252 -14.87 4.35 14.69
CA THR A 252 -15.09 5.12 15.92
C THR A 252 -16.20 4.53 16.81
N ASN A 253 -17.20 3.89 16.22
CA ASN A 253 -18.24 3.19 16.98
C ASN A 253 -17.70 1.90 17.62
N LEU A 254 -16.82 1.18 16.93
CA LEU A 254 -16.18 -0.02 17.47
C LEU A 254 -15.14 0.31 18.56
N TYR A 255 -14.42 1.41 18.41
CA TYR A 255 -13.30 1.79 19.27
C TYR A 255 -13.41 3.25 19.78
N PRO A 256 -14.48 3.62 20.52
CA PRO A 256 -14.76 5.02 20.87
C PRO A 256 -13.67 5.69 21.71
N ASN A 257 -12.85 4.89 22.44
CA ASN A 257 -11.78 5.41 23.29
C ASN A 257 -10.39 5.45 22.62
N ARG A 258 -10.27 4.89 21.40
CA ARG A 258 -8.99 4.75 20.71
C ARG A 258 -9.00 5.28 19.28
N ALA A 259 -10.18 5.42 18.67
CA ALA A 259 -10.31 5.89 17.30
C ALA A 259 -10.74 7.36 17.26
N THR A 260 -10.09 8.11 16.38
CA THR A 260 -10.43 9.49 16.04
C THR A 260 -10.70 9.55 14.55
N LEU A 261 -11.75 10.26 14.12
CA LEU A 261 -12.11 10.48 12.73
C LEU A 261 -11.76 11.90 12.29
N LYS A 262 -11.16 12.04 11.13
CA LYS A 262 -11.01 13.29 10.38
C LYS A 262 -11.57 13.10 8.98
N VAL A 263 -12.27 14.10 8.48
CA VAL A 263 -12.79 14.13 7.11
C VAL A 263 -12.10 15.26 6.37
N ILE A 264 -11.60 14.96 5.17
CA ILE A 264 -10.96 15.94 4.28
C ILE A 264 -11.92 16.19 3.11
N ALA A 265 -12.36 17.44 3.00
CA ALA A 265 -13.22 17.88 1.91
C ALA A 265 -12.45 17.99 0.59
N ASP A 266 -13.16 17.94 -0.53
CA ASP A 266 -12.58 18.09 -1.87
C ASP A 266 -11.42 17.12 -2.11
N ALA A 267 -11.63 15.86 -1.74
CA ALA A 267 -10.66 14.77 -1.87
C ALA A 267 -11.38 13.44 -2.08
N SER A 268 -10.75 12.57 -2.83
CA SER A 268 -11.19 11.19 -3.05
C SER A 268 -10.08 10.21 -2.67
N HIS A 269 -10.07 9.03 -3.26
CA HIS A 269 -9.18 7.93 -2.88
C HIS A 269 -7.69 8.24 -3.09
N ALA A 270 -7.33 9.10 -4.06
CA ALA A 270 -5.97 9.60 -4.29
C ALA A 270 -5.58 10.73 -3.32
N LEU A 271 -5.96 10.62 -2.07
CA LEU A 271 -5.94 11.64 -1.02
C LEU A 271 -4.64 12.45 -0.91
N PHE A 272 -3.48 11.77 -0.94
CA PHE A 272 -2.19 12.43 -0.72
C PHE A 272 -1.79 13.39 -1.85
N PRO A 273 -1.89 13.01 -3.15
CA PRO A 273 -1.63 13.95 -4.23
C PRO A 273 -2.73 14.99 -4.41
N GLU A 274 -3.99 14.69 -4.04
CA GLU A 274 -5.10 15.65 -4.18
C GLU A 274 -5.02 16.78 -3.13
N GLN A 275 -4.85 16.40 -1.86
CA GLN A 275 -5.00 17.33 -0.73
C GLN A 275 -3.83 17.25 0.26
N GLY A 276 -2.59 17.16 -0.24
CA GLY A 276 -1.40 16.97 0.59
C GLY A 276 -1.30 17.92 1.79
N LYS A 277 -1.65 19.20 1.63
CA LYS A 277 -1.65 20.18 2.73
C LYS A 277 -2.70 19.85 3.80
N ALA A 278 -3.93 19.56 3.39
CA ALA A 278 -5.01 19.21 4.31
C ALA A 278 -4.74 17.91 5.04
N VAL A 279 -4.08 16.95 4.36
CA VAL A 279 -3.60 15.69 4.96
C VAL A 279 -2.59 15.97 6.08
N VAL A 280 -1.60 16.84 5.84
CA VAL A 280 -0.63 17.25 6.87
C VAL A 280 -1.35 17.90 8.05
N GLU A 281 -2.24 18.86 7.80
CA GLU A 281 -2.99 19.57 8.84
C GLU A 281 -3.88 18.64 9.67
N ALA A 282 -4.40 17.57 9.07
CA ALA A 282 -5.23 16.58 9.77
C ALA A 282 -4.41 15.59 10.61
N ILE A 283 -3.26 15.15 10.10
CA ILE A 283 -2.48 14.03 10.66
C ILE A 283 -1.41 14.53 11.63
N LEU A 284 -0.65 15.57 11.31
CA LEU A 284 0.52 16.00 12.07
C LEU A 284 0.22 16.35 13.56
N PRO A 285 -0.88 17.05 13.91
CA PRO A 285 -1.20 17.30 15.32
C PRO A 285 -1.46 16.02 16.12
N TRP A 286 -2.06 15.02 15.49
CA TRP A 286 -2.31 13.73 16.11
C TRP A 286 -1.01 12.92 16.25
N LEU A 287 -0.12 12.94 15.25
CA LEU A 287 1.21 12.33 15.34
C LEU A 287 2.01 12.90 16.51
N ASN A 288 2.04 14.22 16.67
CA ASN A 288 2.74 14.88 17.75
C ASN A 288 2.21 14.43 19.14
N LEU A 289 0.90 14.19 19.25
CA LEU A 289 0.31 13.68 20.49
C LEU A 289 0.69 12.23 20.75
N GLN A 290 0.76 11.38 19.72
CA GLN A 290 1.11 9.97 19.90
C GLN A 290 2.61 9.78 20.11
N SER A 291 3.46 10.45 19.33
CA SER A 291 4.92 10.34 19.42
C SER A 291 5.47 10.79 20.79
N SER A 292 4.76 11.64 21.51
CA SER A 292 5.14 12.01 22.88
C SER A 292 4.92 10.89 23.91
N LYS A 293 4.31 9.77 23.52
CA LYS A 293 3.97 8.64 24.40
C LYS A 293 4.81 7.39 24.11
N ILE A 294 5.61 7.41 23.05
CA ILE A 294 6.44 6.28 22.57
C ILE A 294 7.94 6.59 22.66
#